data_08cd38f270d364801ec20403f5c6f529
#
_entry.id   08cd38f270d364801ec20403f5c6f529
#
_cell.length_a   1.000
_cell.length_b   1.000
_cell.length_c   1.000
_cell.angle_alpha   90.00
_cell.angle_beta   90.00
_cell.angle_gamma   90.00
#
_symmetry.space_group_name_H-M   'P 1'
#
loop_
_entity.id
_entity.type
_entity.pdbx_description
1 polymer ?
#
loop_
_entity_poly.entity_id
_entity_poly.type
_entity_poly.pdbx_seq_one_letter_code
_entity_poly.pdbx_strand_id
1 'polypeptide(L)' 'MNPQLEELSDAIIDFQVKHHVTDTDLAFASHLSVEKIHAMKTGEGEFTPEEINQLYDYLAANH' A
#
# COMPACT_ATOMS: atom_id res chain seq x y z
N MET A 1 -14.33 -10.28 6.90
CA MET A 1 -13.14 -9.70 6.28
C MET A 1 -13.37 -9.44 4.80
N ASN A 2 -12.76 -8.37 4.30
CA ASN A 2 -12.91 -8.02 2.89
C ASN A 2 -11.73 -8.62 2.10
N PRO A 3 -11.97 -9.57 1.17
CA PRO A 3 -10.88 -10.21 0.43
C PRO A 3 -10.01 -9.22 -0.35
N GLN A 4 -10.59 -8.11 -0.83
CA GLN A 4 -9.83 -7.10 -1.55
C GLN A 4 -8.82 -6.40 -0.64
N LEU A 5 -9.19 -6.16 0.61
CA LEU A 5 -8.28 -5.55 1.58
C LEU A 5 -7.16 -6.51 1.97
N GLU A 6 -7.44 -7.80 2.04
CA GLU A 6 -6.41 -8.80 2.32
C GLU A 6 -5.40 -8.86 1.18
N GLU A 7 -5.86 -8.84 -0.07
CA GLU A 7 -4.98 -8.83 -1.23
C GLU A 7 -4.11 -7.58 -1.26
N LEU A 8 -4.69 -6.42 -0.94
CA LEU A 8 -3.97 -5.17 -0.89
C LEU A 8 -2.89 -5.20 0.19
N SER A 9 -3.25 -5.65 1.38
CA SER A 9 -2.31 -5.76 2.49
C SER A 9 -1.15 -6.69 2.12
N ASP A 10 -1.45 -7.85 1.56
CA ASP A 10 -0.44 -8.82 1.15
C ASP A 10 0.49 -8.24 0.08
N ALA A 11 -0.08 -7.53 -0.89
CA ALA A 11 0.70 -6.91 -1.96
C ALA A 11 1.69 -5.87 -1.40
N ILE A 12 1.25 -5.08 -0.45
CA ILE A 12 2.09 -4.07 0.18
C ILE A 12 3.23 -4.74 0.96
N ILE A 13 2.89 -5.72 1.78
CA ILE A 13 3.87 -6.41 2.63
C ILE A 13 4.89 -7.15 1.78
N ASP A 14 4.44 -7.86 0.75
CA ASP A 14 5.34 -8.57 -0.16
C ASP A 14 6.31 -7.61 -0.84
N PHE A 15 5.81 -6.47 -1.30
CA PHE A 15 6.65 -5.45 -1.92
C PHE A 15 7.68 -4.92 -0.93
N GLN A 16 7.26 -4.64 0.30
CA GLN A 16 8.16 -4.11 1.31
C GLN A 16 9.28 -5.10 1.67
N VAL A 17 8.94 -6.37 1.78
CA VAL A 17 9.92 -7.42 2.07
C VAL A 17 10.90 -7.57 0.91
N LYS A 18 10.37 -7.60 -0.31
CA LYS A 18 11.19 -7.82 -1.51
C LYS A 18 12.16 -6.66 -1.75
N HIS A 19 11.72 -5.44 -1.53
CA HIS A 19 12.51 -4.24 -1.82
C HIS A 19 13.15 -3.60 -0.58
N HIS A 20 12.90 -4.14 0.61
CA HIS A 20 13.43 -3.64 1.87
C HIS A 20 13.06 -2.16 2.11
N VAL A 21 11.80 -1.82 1.87
CA VAL A 21 11.31 -0.44 2.04
C VAL A 21 10.40 -0.34 3.26
N THR A 22 10.45 0.81 3.91
CA THR A 22 9.59 1.11 5.06
C THR A 22 8.26 1.70 4.59
N ASP A 23 7.31 1.82 5.53
CA ASP A 23 6.05 2.50 5.26
C ASP A 23 6.30 3.95 4.80
N THR A 24 7.25 4.63 5.42
CA THR A 24 7.62 6.00 5.06
C THR A 24 8.16 6.07 3.64
N ASP A 25 9.06 5.15 3.28
CA ASP A 25 9.62 5.09 1.93
C ASP A 25 8.53 4.85 0.89
N LEU A 26 7.65 3.92 1.17
CA LEU A 26 6.56 3.58 0.26
C LEU A 26 5.58 4.74 0.11
N ALA A 27 5.23 5.40 1.21
CA ALA A 27 4.33 6.55 1.20
C ALA A 27 4.92 7.68 0.35
N PHE A 28 6.17 8.00 0.57
CA PHE A 28 6.85 9.05 -0.18
C PHE A 28 6.87 8.73 -1.68
N ALA A 29 7.23 7.51 -2.04
CA ALA A 29 7.37 7.12 -3.44
C ALA A 29 6.03 7.05 -4.17
N SER A 30 4.97 6.65 -3.48
CA SER A 30 3.64 6.53 -4.07
C SER A 30 2.82 7.82 -3.96
N HIS A 31 3.38 8.87 -3.34
CA HIS A 31 2.71 10.15 -3.09
C HIS A 31 1.49 10.01 -2.19
N LEU A 32 1.55 9.07 -1.25
CA LEU A 32 0.52 8.87 -0.24
C LEU A 32 1.10 9.20 1.13
N SER A 33 0.23 9.32 2.14
CA SER A 33 0.71 9.53 3.50
C SER A 33 1.02 8.19 4.16
N VAL A 34 1.87 8.22 5.18
CA VAL A 34 2.19 7.02 5.97
C VAL A 34 0.92 6.45 6.59
N GLU A 35 0.01 7.32 7.04
CA GLU A 35 -1.27 6.90 7.60
C GLU A 35 -2.10 6.10 6.61
N LYS A 36 -2.08 6.50 5.34
CA LYS A 36 -2.81 5.79 4.28
C LYS A 36 -2.19 4.43 4.02
N ILE A 37 -0.86 4.35 3.95
CA ILE A 37 -0.17 3.07 3.79
C ILE A 37 -0.53 2.14 4.94
N HIS A 38 -0.48 2.64 6.17
CA HIS A 38 -0.83 1.85 7.35
C HIS A 38 -2.29 1.37 7.30
N ALA A 39 -3.20 2.26 6.92
CA ALA A 39 -4.62 1.92 6.80
C ALA A 39 -4.84 0.81 5.77
N MET A 40 -4.14 0.88 4.64
CA MET A 40 -4.23 -0.13 3.59
C MET A 40 -3.68 -1.49 4.04
N LYS A 41 -2.64 -1.49 4.88
CA LYS A 41 -2.05 -2.72 5.40
C LYS A 41 -2.93 -3.38 6.45
N THR A 42 -3.58 -2.59 7.31
CA THR A 42 -4.38 -3.12 8.41
C THR A 42 -5.84 -3.30 8.06
N GLY A 43 -6.31 -2.63 7.01
CA GLY A 43 -7.73 -2.59 6.67
C GLY A 43 -8.53 -1.67 7.57
N GLU A 44 -7.86 -0.90 8.42
CA GLU A 44 -8.49 0.07 9.31
C GLU A 44 -8.10 1.48 8.91
N GLY A 45 -9.03 2.42 9.03
CA GLY A 45 -8.80 3.80 8.66
C GLY A 45 -9.49 4.14 7.35
N GLU A 46 -9.18 5.31 6.82
CA GLU A 46 -9.85 5.83 5.63
C GLU A 46 -8.90 5.92 4.45
N PHE A 47 -9.32 5.38 3.32
CA PHE A 47 -8.65 5.52 2.05
C PHE A 47 -9.65 5.32 0.92
N THR A 48 -9.38 5.93 -0.23
CA THR A 48 -10.30 5.91 -1.37
C THR A 48 -9.85 4.90 -2.42
N PRO A 49 -10.75 4.47 -3.33
CA PRO A 49 -10.35 3.62 -4.45
C PRO A 49 -9.26 4.24 -5.32
N GLU A 50 -9.25 5.58 -5.44
CA GLU A 50 -8.22 6.29 -6.19
C GLU A 50 -6.85 6.12 -5.54
N GLU A 51 -6.80 6.18 -4.22
CA GLU A 51 -5.56 5.98 -3.49
C GLU A 51 -5.05 4.55 -3.62
N ILE A 52 -5.96 3.57 -3.62
CA ILE A 52 -5.61 2.17 -3.86
C ILE A 52 -5.00 2.01 -5.26
N ASN A 53 -5.63 2.60 -6.27
CA ASN A 53 -5.13 2.54 -7.64
C ASN A 53 -3.76 3.21 -7.77
N GLN A 54 -3.57 4.32 -7.09
CA GLN A 54 -2.29 5.04 -7.08
C GLN A 54 -1.18 4.15 -6.52
N LEU A 55 -1.46 3.45 -5.43
CA LEU A 55 -0.51 2.54 -4.84
C LEU A 55 -0.21 1.36 -5.78
N TYR A 56 -1.24 0.73 -6.33
CA TYR A 56 -1.06 -0.40 -7.25
C TYR A 56 -0.26 -0.02 -8.48
N ASP A 57 -0.50 1.18 -9.02
CA ASP A 57 0.27 1.69 -10.16
C ASP A 57 1.75 1.76 -9.82
N TYR A 58 2.07 2.22 -8.62
CA TYR A 58 3.46 2.29 -8.15
C TYR A 58 4.05 0.89 -8.00
N LEU A 59 3.32 -0.03 -7.35
CA LEU A 59 3.79 -1.39 -7.15
C LEU A 59 4.04 -2.10 -8.48
N ALA A 60 3.15 -1.92 -9.45
CA ALA A 60 3.28 -2.54 -10.76
C ALA A 60 4.48 -1.99 -11.54
N ALA A 61 4.76 -0.71 -11.40
CA ALA A 61 5.87 -0.07 -12.10
C ALA A 61 7.23 -0.43 -11.51
N ASN A 62 7.26 -0.87 -10.24
CA ASN A 62 8.51 -1.08 -9.51
C ASN A 62 8.66 -2.50 -8.94
N HIS A 63 7.87 -3.43 -9.46
CA HIS A 63 7.90 -4.81 -8.96
C HIS A 63 9.20 -5.56 -9.31
#